data_2ab5abdf15a28d548e95c326e118c7d0
#
_entry.id   2ab5abdf15a28d548e95c326e118c7d0
#
_cell.length_a   1.000
_cell.length_b   1.000
_cell.length_c   1.000
_cell.angle_alpha   90.00
_cell.angle_beta   90.00
_cell.angle_gamma   90.00
#
_symmetry.space_group_name_H-M   'P 1'
#
loop_
_entity.id
_entity.type
_entity.pdbx_description
1 polymer ?
#
loop_
_entity_poly.entity_id
_entity_poly.type
_entity_poly.pdbx_seq_one_letter_code
_entity_poly.pdbx_strand_id
1 'polypeptide(L)'
;EIGVITANTGVGKSHFLVQLGANAMKAGKNVVHYTFELTEHAVGLRYDSNICGIASNDICDNKVDVLKKYEGSELGRLIIKEYPTGSASIVTLRNHIEKLLLKGFQPDVIIIDYADIMRSTKSYDSLRHELKLIYEELRNMAMDMNIPIWTASQANRESANADVVGLENMSEAYGKAMVADVVLSISRKAMEKSTGSGRLFIAKNRAGRDGLLFPIHIDTSMSIIEILDEASLTLNEATEQDENAMKDLLKKKWNEVNKF
;
A
#
# COMPACT_ATOMS: atom_id res chain seq x y z
N GLU A 1 3.76 2.07 16.05
CA GLU A 1 3.29 0.87 15.33
C GLU A 1 3.77 0.90 13.88
N ILE A 2 3.92 -0.30 13.28
CA ILE A 2 4.27 -0.47 11.87
C ILE A 2 3.21 -1.29 11.15
N GLY A 3 2.67 -0.71 10.05
CA GLY A 3 1.79 -1.37 9.10
C GLY A 3 2.51 -1.74 7.81
N VAL A 4 2.19 -2.89 7.24
CA VAL A 4 2.80 -3.40 6.02
C VAL A 4 1.71 -3.77 5.02
N ILE A 5 1.83 -3.27 3.78
CA ILE A 5 1.01 -3.70 2.64
C ILE A 5 1.81 -4.72 1.82
N THR A 6 1.29 -5.92 1.66
CA THR A 6 1.91 -6.91 0.78
C THR A 6 1.07 -7.14 -0.47
N ALA A 7 1.70 -7.24 -1.61
CA ALA A 7 1.06 -7.59 -2.88
C ALA A 7 2.12 -7.96 -3.92
N ASN A 8 1.68 -8.62 -4.98
CA ASN A 8 2.52 -8.86 -6.16
C ASN A 8 2.84 -7.57 -6.92
N THR A 9 3.84 -7.62 -7.79
CA THR A 9 4.21 -6.49 -8.64
C THR A 9 3.05 -6.06 -9.53
N GLY A 10 2.80 -4.74 -9.63
CA GLY A 10 1.76 -4.17 -10.47
C GLY A 10 0.32 -4.39 -9.98
N VAL A 11 0.13 -4.76 -8.71
CA VAL A 11 -1.20 -4.93 -8.10
C VAL A 11 -1.74 -3.62 -7.50
N GLY A 12 -0.84 -2.68 -7.12
CA GLY A 12 -1.28 -1.37 -6.60
C GLY A 12 -0.73 -0.99 -5.23
N LYS A 13 0.36 -1.61 -4.75
CA LYS A 13 0.99 -1.26 -3.44
C LYS A 13 1.22 0.23 -3.25
N SER A 14 1.92 0.86 -4.20
CA SER A 14 2.22 2.30 -4.14
C SER A 14 0.98 3.16 -4.18
N HIS A 15 -0.06 2.76 -4.95
CA HIS A 15 -1.35 3.45 -4.96
C HIS A 15 -2.06 3.34 -3.61
N PHE A 16 -1.96 2.17 -2.94
CA PHE A 16 -2.52 2.00 -1.60
C PHE A 16 -1.81 2.87 -0.56
N LEU A 17 -0.49 2.97 -0.63
CA LEU A 17 0.29 3.86 0.25
C LEU A 17 -0.09 5.33 0.04
N VAL A 18 -0.28 5.76 -1.22
CA VAL A 18 -0.79 7.10 -1.54
C VAL A 18 -2.20 7.29 -1.00
N GLN A 19 -3.10 6.32 -1.16
CA GLN A 19 -4.46 6.37 -0.60
C GLN A 19 -4.46 6.55 0.92
N LEU A 20 -3.59 5.80 1.65
CA LEU A 20 -3.44 5.97 3.10
C LEU A 20 -2.99 7.40 3.47
N GLY A 21 -1.98 7.90 2.76
CA GLY A 21 -1.49 9.27 2.98
C GLY A 21 -2.53 10.33 2.64
N ALA A 22 -3.24 10.18 1.53
CA ALA A 22 -4.31 11.10 1.13
C ALA A 22 -5.48 11.10 2.14
N ASN A 23 -5.85 9.92 2.66
CA ASN A 23 -6.85 9.82 3.71
C ASN A 23 -6.40 10.51 5.01
N ALA A 24 -5.12 10.36 5.39
CA ALA A 24 -4.55 11.08 6.52
C ALA A 24 -4.60 12.60 6.30
N MET A 25 -4.21 13.08 5.11
CA MET A 25 -4.30 14.51 4.77
C MET A 25 -5.73 15.02 4.82
N LYS A 26 -6.71 14.28 4.27
CA LYS A 26 -8.15 14.62 4.33
C LYS A 26 -8.68 14.67 5.76
N ALA A 27 -8.04 13.97 6.69
CA ALA A 27 -8.31 14.03 8.14
C ALA A 27 -7.49 15.12 8.87
N GLY A 28 -6.86 16.05 8.15
CA GLY A 28 -6.06 17.14 8.72
C GLY A 28 -4.69 16.70 9.27
N LYS A 29 -4.19 15.48 8.94
CA LYS A 29 -2.96 14.91 9.45
C LYS A 29 -1.77 15.19 8.54
N ASN A 30 -0.63 15.53 9.12
CA ASN A 30 0.62 15.77 8.38
C ASN A 30 1.29 14.46 7.99
N VAL A 31 1.66 14.34 6.73
CA VAL A 31 2.23 13.13 6.13
C VAL A 31 3.66 13.40 5.67
N VAL A 32 4.57 12.47 5.97
CA VAL A 32 5.86 12.35 5.29
C VAL A 32 5.86 11.09 4.45
N HIS A 33 6.07 11.22 3.14
CA HIS A 33 6.14 10.09 2.21
C HIS A 33 7.55 9.98 1.64
N TYR A 34 8.26 8.92 2.02
CA TYR A 34 9.54 8.53 1.44
C TYR A 34 9.32 7.59 0.27
N THR A 35 9.89 7.92 -0.87
CA THR A 35 9.86 7.06 -2.06
C THR A 35 11.27 6.64 -2.46
N PHE A 36 11.44 5.34 -2.78
CA PHE A 36 12.69 4.74 -3.23
C PHE A 36 12.60 4.19 -4.66
N GLU A 37 11.40 4.20 -5.23
CA GLU A 37 11.11 3.65 -6.55
C GLU A 37 10.64 4.73 -7.54
N LEU A 38 9.85 5.69 -7.06
CA LEU A 38 9.25 6.74 -7.86
C LEU A 38 9.88 8.10 -7.55
N THR A 39 9.79 9.02 -8.52
CA THR A 39 10.20 10.42 -8.29
C THR A 39 9.22 11.14 -7.36
N GLU A 40 9.69 12.17 -6.63
CA GLU A 40 8.83 13.07 -5.83
C GLU A 40 7.65 13.60 -6.66
N HIS A 41 7.91 13.99 -7.90
CA HIS A 41 6.89 14.48 -8.83
C HIS A 41 5.82 13.43 -9.14
N ALA A 42 6.21 12.19 -9.45
CA ALA A 42 5.27 11.13 -9.76
C ALA A 42 4.38 10.77 -8.55
N VAL A 43 4.95 10.77 -7.34
CA VAL A 43 4.18 10.57 -6.11
C VAL A 43 3.25 11.76 -5.87
N GLY A 44 3.72 13.01 -6.07
CA GLY A 44 2.90 14.22 -5.97
C GLY A 44 1.67 14.19 -6.86
N LEU A 45 1.84 13.85 -8.15
CA LEU A 45 0.73 13.70 -9.09
C LEU A 45 -0.31 12.67 -8.62
N ARG A 46 0.10 11.58 -7.98
CA ARG A 46 -0.82 10.59 -7.43
C ARG A 46 -1.62 11.12 -6.24
N TYR A 47 -0.99 11.92 -5.37
CA TYR A 47 -1.71 12.59 -4.28
C TYR A 47 -2.71 13.60 -4.83
N ASP A 48 -2.31 14.44 -5.80
CA ASP A 48 -3.18 15.41 -6.44
C ASP A 48 -4.38 14.72 -7.10
N SER A 49 -4.11 13.64 -7.83
CA SER A 49 -5.16 12.80 -8.43
C SER A 49 -6.15 12.26 -7.41
N ASN A 50 -5.66 11.68 -6.32
CA ASN A 50 -6.51 11.11 -5.28
C ASN A 50 -7.34 12.15 -4.54
N ILE A 51 -6.74 13.31 -4.24
CA ILE A 51 -7.40 14.38 -3.49
C ILE A 51 -8.42 15.10 -4.36
N CYS A 52 -8.09 15.35 -5.63
CA CYS A 52 -8.93 16.12 -6.54
C CYS A 52 -9.96 15.28 -7.29
N GLY A 53 -9.74 13.96 -7.41
CA GLY A 53 -10.59 13.08 -8.23
C GLY A 53 -10.38 13.31 -9.74
N ILE A 54 -9.18 13.72 -10.14
CA ILE A 54 -8.78 13.97 -11.54
C ILE A 54 -7.73 12.93 -11.91
N ALA A 55 -7.82 12.33 -13.10
CA ALA A 55 -6.83 11.35 -13.53
C ALA A 55 -5.41 11.95 -13.58
N SER A 56 -4.39 11.17 -13.20
CA SER A 56 -3.00 11.66 -13.08
C SER A 56 -2.47 12.29 -14.37
N ASN A 57 -2.91 11.78 -15.54
CA ASN A 57 -2.53 12.32 -16.84
C ASN A 57 -3.13 13.71 -17.11
N ASP A 58 -4.26 14.03 -16.48
CA ASP A 58 -5.02 15.26 -16.74
C ASP A 58 -4.73 16.36 -15.68
N ILE A 59 -3.98 16.04 -14.61
CA ILE A 59 -3.64 16.98 -13.53
C ILE A 59 -2.95 18.24 -14.06
N CYS A 60 -2.01 18.09 -15.00
CA CYS A 60 -1.26 19.22 -15.54
C CYS A 60 -2.13 20.19 -16.33
N ASP A 61 -3.19 19.71 -16.96
CA ASP A 61 -4.12 20.52 -17.75
C ASP A 61 -5.21 21.16 -16.85
N ASN A 62 -5.45 20.62 -15.66
CA ASN A 62 -6.47 21.07 -14.71
C ASN A 62 -5.88 21.77 -13.45
N LYS A 63 -4.72 22.42 -13.58
CA LYS A 63 -4.01 23.06 -12.45
C LYS A 63 -4.86 24.04 -11.65
N VAL A 64 -5.74 24.79 -12.31
CA VAL A 64 -6.60 25.78 -11.64
C VAL A 64 -7.60 25.09 -10.71
N ASP A 65 -8.16 23.97 -11.14
CA ASP A 65 -9.16 23.25 -10.33
C ASP A 65 -8.47 22.48 -9.19
N VAL A 66 -7.25 21.98 -9.42
CA VAL A 66 -6.40 21.40 -8.36
C VAL A 66 -6.13 22.47 -7.28
N LEU A 67 -5.66 23.65 -7.65
CA LEU A 67 -5.39 24.73 -6.69
C LEU A 67 -6.63 25.15 -5.89
N LYS A 68 -7.78 25.33 -6.55
CA LYS A 68 -9.05 25.65 -5.88
C LYS A 68 -9.44 24.56 -4.86
N LYS A 69 -9.19 23.28 -5.19
CA LYS A 69 -9.50 22.17 -4.29
C LYS A 69 -8.65 22.23 -3.02
N TYR A 70 -7.36 22.55 -3.16
CA TYR A 70 -6.47 22.72 -2.02
C TYR A 70 -6.82 23.96 -1.18
N GLU A 71 -7.07 25.11 -1.82
CA GLU A 71 -7.43 26.37 -1.14
C GLU A 71 -8.74 26.27 -0.34
N GLY A 72 -9.70 25.47 -0.82
CA GLY A 72 -11.00 25.26 -0.17
C GLY A 72 -11.02 24.15 0.88
N SER A 73 -9.88 23.55 1.23
CA SER A 73 -9.82 22.34 2.06
C SER A 73 -8.91 22.51 3.29
N GLU A 74 -9.34 21.99 4.44
CA GLU A 74 -8.52 21.89 5.65
C GLU A 74 -7.67 20.62 5.62
N LEU A 75 -6.79 20.51 4.62
CA LEU A 75 -5.91 19.36 4.46
C LEU A 75 -4.68 19.44 5.38
N GLY A 76 -4.25 18.28 5.87
CA GLY A 76 -2.93 18.14 6.46
C GLY A 76 -1.82 18.39 5.43
N ARG A 77 -0.62 18.70 5.91
CA ARG A 77 0.53 19.00 5.06
C ARG A 77 1.23 17.73 4.62
N LEU A 78 1.75 17.73 3.39
CA LEU A 78 2.50 16.62 2.80
C LEU A 78 3.95 17.04 2.52
N ILE A 79 4.89 16.18 2.91
CA ILE A 79 6.28 16.25 2.47
C ILE A 79 6.61 14.93 1.78
N ILE A 80 7.01 15.02 0.52
CA ILE A 80 7.52 13.88 -0.25
C ILE A 80 9.04 14.01 -0.32
N LYS A 81 9.75 12.89 -0.09
CA LYS A 81 11.20 12.85 -0.21
C LYS A 81 11.64 11.60 -0.95
N GLU A 82 12.27 11.83 -2.09
CA GLU A 82 12.86 10.79 -2.92
C GLU A 82 14.27 10.44 -2.43
N TYR A 83 14.57 9.15 -2.43
CA TYR A 83 15.91 8.59 -2.28
C TYR A 83 16.15 7.53 -3.35
N PRO A 84 17.30 7.50 -4.00
CA PRO A 84 17.65 6.39 -4.87
C PRO A 84 17.65 5.05 -4.10
N THR A 85 17.29 3.99 -4.79
CA THR A 85 17.31 2.63 -4.23
C THR A 85 18.63 2.33 -3.54
N GLY A 86 18.59 1.80 -2.32
CA GLY A 86 19.76 1.45 -1.52
C GLY A 86 20.61 2.64 -1.00
N SER A 87 20.16 3.89 -1.20
CA SER A 87 20.96 5.07 -0.78
C SER A 87 20.68 5.52 0.65
N ALA A 88 19.48 5.33 1.17
CA ALA A 88 19.10 5.78 2.50
C ALA A 88 18.81 4.60 3.45
N SER A 89 19.26 4.74 4.68
CA SER A 89 19.00 3.85 5.79
C SER A 89 18.01 4.48 6.78
N ILE A 90 17.61 3.74 7.81
CA ILE A 90 16.77 4.26 8.89
C ILE A 90 17.37 5.50 9.56
N VAL A 91 18.70 5.55 9.70
CA VAL A 91 19.40 6.72 10.27
C VAL A 91 19.19 7.96 9.39
N THR A 92 19.20 7.78 8.07
CA THR A 92 18.95 8.88 7.12
C THR A 92 17.53 9.42 7.28
N LEU A 93 16.53 8.54 7.40
CA LEU A 93 15.13 8.92 7.59
C LEU A 93 14.93 9.62 8.94
N ARG A 94 15.50 9.08 10.03
CA ARG A 94 15.44 9.66 11.37
C ARG A 94 16.00 11.09 11.37
N ASN A 95 17.19 11.29 10.83
CA ASN A 95 17.81 12.61 10.72
C ASN A 95 16.97 13.60 9.90
N HIS A 96 16.28 13.12 8.85
CA HIS A 96 15.39 13.98 8.07
C HIS A 96 14.16 14.39 8.89
N ILE A 97 13.52 13.44 9.59
CA ILE A 97 12.36 13.74 10.47
C ILE A 97 12.75 14.75 11.55
N GLU A 98 13.91 14.56 12.21
CA GLU A 98 14.39 15.49 13.25
C GLU A 98 14.58 16.91 12.69
N LYS A 99 15.11 17.04 11.46
CA LYS A 99 15.20 18.34 10.78
C LYS A 99 13.84 18.97 10.49
N LEU A 100 12.84 18.15 10.15
CA LEU A 100 11.46 18.61 9.94
C LEU A 100 10.83 19.10 11.25
N LEU A 101 11.03 18.38 12.35
CA LEU A 101 10.60 18.78 13.69
C LEU A 101 11.19 20.13 14.10
N LEU A 102 12.50 20.34 13.88
CA LEU A 102 13.17 21.63 14.14
C LEU A 102 12.60 22.79 13.30
N LYS A 103 12.04 22.50 12.12
CA LYS A 103 11.38 23.48 11.26
C LYS A 103 9.87 23.67 11.59
N GLY A 104 9.39 23.06 12.68
CA GLY A 104 7.98 23.16 13.08
C GLY A 104 7.04 22.31 12.25
N PHE A 105 7.53 21.29 11.55
CA PHE A 105 6.70 20.31 10.89
C PHE A 105 6.64 19.04 11.73
N GLN A 106 5.48 18.78 12.33
CA GLN A 106 5.20 17.57 13.11
C GLN A 106 4.46 16.56 12.22
N PRO A 107 5.09 15.44 11.80
CA PRO A 107 4.39 14.41 11.07
C PRO A 107 3.47 13.59 12.01
N ASP A 108 2.27 13.26 11.53
CA ASP A 108 1.32 12.35 12.19
C ASP A 108 1.46 10.92 11.65
N VAL A 109 1.96 10.75 10.42
CA VAL A 109 2.21 9.45 9.78
C VAL A 109 3.39 9.51 8.84
N ILE A 110 4.16 8.44 8.80
CA ILE A 110 5.28 8.24 7.87
C ILE A 110 4.92 7.11 6.92
N ILE A 111 5.10 7.34 5.63
CA ILE A 111 4.91 6.36 4.56
C ILE A 111 6.27 6.10 3.90
N ILE A 112 6.57 4.84 3.62
CA ILE A 112 7.82 4.40 2.99
C ILE A 112 7.51 3.47 1.83
N ASP A 113 7.76 3.91 0.60
CA ASP A 113 7.53 3.13 -0.61
C ASP A 113 8.87 2.74 -1.27
N TYR A 114 9.43 1.59 -0.98
CA TYR A 114 9.10 0.60 0.04
C TYR A 114 10.36 0.14 0.79
N ALA A 115 10.17 -0.41 1.98
CA ALA A 115 11.27 -0.68 2.91
C ALA A 115 12.28 -1.74 2.43
N ASP A 116 11.85 -2.72 1.60
CA ASP A 116 12.73 -3.81 1.13
C ASP A 116 13.92 -3.33 0.28
N ILE A 117 13.87 -2.11 -0.26
CA ILE A 117 14.95 -1.52 -1.06
C ILE A 117 15.71 -0.40 -0.34
N MET A 118 15.48 -0.24 0.96
CA MET A 118 16.31 0.60 1.81
C MET A 118 17.68 -0.03 2.05
N ARG A 119 18.65 0.80 2.43
CA ARG A 119 19.95 0.31 2.86
C ARG A 119 19.88 -0.14 4.32
N SER A 120 20.32 -1.37 4.60
CA SER A 120 20.51 -1.84 5.96
C SER A 120 21.61 -1.07 6.68
N THR A 121 21.48 -0.87 7.98
CA THR A 121 22.52 -0.24 8.83
C THR A 121 23.68 -1.19 9.11
N LYS A 122 23.44 -2.51 8.97
CA LYS A 122 24.46 -3.55 9.11
C LYS A 122 24.41 -4.47 7.90
N SER A 123 25.57 -4.95 7.47
CA SER A 123 25.65 -5.97 6.42
C SER A 123 25.63 -7.36 7.04
N TYR A 124 24.90 -8.27 6.41
CA TYR A 124 24.79 -9.68 6.76
C TYR A 124 25.01 -10.55 5.51
N ASP A 125 25.43 -11.77 5.70
CA ASP A 125 25.60 -12.75 4.61
C ASP A 125 24.25 -13.17 3.96
N SER A 126 23.14 -12.84 4.61
CA SER A 126 21.79 -13.18 4.17
C SER A 126 20.92 -11.94 4.07
N LEU A 127 20.37 -11.71 2.88
CA LEU A 127 19.39 -10.65 2.62
C LEU A 127 18.19 -10.71 3.59
N ARG A 128 17.76 -11.91 3.97
CA ARG A 128 16.67 -12.10 4.95
C ARG A 128 16.98 -11.46 6.30
N HIS A 129 18.21 -11.51 6.78
CA HIS A 129 18.61 -10.89 8.04
C HIS A 129 18.69 -9.37 7.91
N GLU A 130 19.17 -8.85 6.79
CA GLU A 130 19.18 -7.40 6.52
C GLU A 130 17.76 -6.84 6.47
N LEU A 131 16.85 -7.49 5.74
CA LEU A 131 15.47 -7.09 5.68
C LEU A 131 14.79 -7.14 7.05
N LYS A 132 15.00 -8.21 7.83
CA LYS A 132 14.46 -8.29 9.19
C LYS A 132 14.94 -7.12 10.05
N LEU A 133 16.24 -6.79 9.99
CA LEU A 133 16.80 -5.66 10.73
C LEU A 133 16.15 -4.33 10.31
N ILE A 134 15.97 -4.07 9.01
CA ILE A 134 15.31 -2.86 8.52
C ILE A 134 13.92 -2.70 9.16
N TYR A 135 13.11 -3.78 9.18
CA TYR A 135 11.77 -3.72 9.78
C TYR A 135 11.80 -3.55 11.30
N GLU A 136 12.75 -4.18 12.00
CA GLU A 136 12.95 -3.98 13.44
C GLU A 136 13.34 -2.52 13.75
N GLU A 137 14.25 -1.94 12.97
CA GLU A 137 14.66 -0.54 13.11
C GLU A 137 13.53 0.44 12.77
N LEU A 138 12.70 0.16 11.75
CA LEU A 138 11.50 0.94 11.44
C LEU A 138 10.50 0.91 12.60
N ARG A 139 10.27 -0.26 13.18
CA ARG A 139 9.39 -0.38 14.34
C ARG A 139 9.91 0.38 15.55
N ASN A 140 11.21 0.29 15.82
CA ASN A 140 11.84 1.04 16.89
C ASN A 140 11.70 2.55 16.66
N MET A 141 11.91 3.03 15.42
CA MET A 141 11.71 4.44 15.07
C MET A 141 10.25 4.87 15.29
N ALA A 142 9.27 4.04 14.88
CA ALA A 142 7.86 4.32 15.10
C ALA A 142 7.49 4.43 16.59
N MET A 143 8.12 3.61 17.43
CA MET A 143 7.92 3.64 18.89
C MET A 143 8.59 4.86 19.52
N ASP A 144 9.85 5.11 19.21
CA ASP A 144 10.66 6.20 19.78
C ASP A 144 10.05 7.58 19.46
N MET A 145 9.59 7.76 18.21
CA MET A 145 8.99 9.01 17.75
C MET A 145 7.49 9.10 18.05
N ASN A 146 6.86 8.00 18.46
CA ASN A 146 5.41 7.86 18.61
C ASN A 146 4.64 8.25 17.35
N ILE A 147 5.15 7.87 16.17
CA ILE A 147 4.56 8.12 14.87
C ILE A 147 4.34 6.79 14.15
N PRO A 148 3.13 6.46 13.68
CA PRO A 148 2.90 5.26 12.90
C PRO A 148 3.64 5.30 11.56
N ILE A 149 4.20 4.14 11.17
CA ILE A 149 4.90 3.98 9.91
C ILE A 149 4.14 2.95 9.06
N TRP A 150 3.86 3.29 7.81
CA TRP A 150 3.35 2.37 6.80
C TRP A 150 4.37 2.13 5.71
N THR A 151 4.53 0.87 5.31
CA THR A 151 5.42 0.50 4.21
C THR A 151 4.81 -0.61 3.38
N ALA A 152 5.44 -0.90 2.24
CA ALA A 152 5.08 -2.03 1.40
C ALA A 152 6.15 -3.12 1.45
N SER A 153 5.72 -4.34 1.14
CA SER A 153 6.58 -5.49 0.89
C SER A 153 6.10 -6.25 -0.35
N GLN A 154 7.02 -6.83 -1.07
CA GLN A 154 6.67 -7.62 -2.24
C GLN A 154 6.27 -9.04 -1.83
N ALA A 155 5.19 -9.56 -2.41
CA ALA A 155 4.81 -10.95 -2.28
C ALA A 155 5.68 -11.85 -3.18
N ASN A 156 5.81 -13.14 -2.85
CA ASN A 156 6.52 -14.11 -3.67
C ASN A 156 5.77 -14.38 -4.98
N ARG A 157 6.50 -14.90 -5.99
CA ARG A 157 5.92 -15.17 -7.32
C ARG A 157 4.85 -16.26 -7.32
N GLU A 158 4.91 -17.19 -6.36
CA GLU A 158 3.96 -18.30 -6.25
C GLU A 158 2.55 -17.82 -5.93
N SER A 159 2.43 -16.67 -5.25
CA SER A 159 1.14 -16.04 -4.93
C SER A 159 0.54 -15.19 -6.05
N ALA A 160 1.14 -15.16 -7.26
CA ALA A 160 0.70 -14.26 -8.34
C ALA A 160 -0.75 -14.48 -8.81
N ASN A 161 -1.27 -15.69 -8.66
CA ASN A 161 -2.64 -16.07 -9.00
C ASN A 161 -3.48 -16.46 -7.77
N ALA A 162 -2.93 -16.27 -6.56
CA ALA A 162 -3.66 -16.58 -5.35
C ALA A 162 -4.83 -15.59 -5.15
N ASP A 163 -5.96 -16.12 -4.69
CA ASP A 163 -7.12 -15.28 -4.35
C ASP A 163 -6.82 -14.41 -3.13
N VAL A 164 -6.01 -14.92 -2.22
CA VAL A 164 -5.54 -14.23 -1.03
C VAL A 164 -4.04 -14.43 -0.87
N VAL A 165 -3.33 -13.37 -0.54
CA VAL A 165 -1.90 -13.40 -0.24
C VAL A 165 -1.76 -13.43 1.29
N GLY A 166 -1.41 -14.59 1.84
CA GLY A 166 -1.19 -14.77 3.28
C GLY A 166 0.22 -14.32 3.72
N LEU A 167 0.50 -14.47 5.02
CA LEU A 167 1.81 -14.13 5.60
C LEU A 167 2.94 -14.98 5.04
N GLU A 168 2.67 -16.24 4.70
CA GLU A 168 3.58 -17.20 4.08
C GLU A 168 4.03 -16.75 2.69
N ASN A 169 3.24 -15.93 2.03
CA ASN A 169 3.50 -15.43 0.68
C ASN A 169 4.33 -14.12 0.66
N MET A 170 4.69 -13.57 1.80
CA MET A 170 5.58 -12.41 1.83
C MET A 170 6.99 -12.84 1.38
N SER A 171 7.51 -12.19 0.33
CA SER A 171 8.85 -12.49 -0.21
C SER A 171 9.92 -12.28 0.87
N GLU A 172 10.85 -13.24 0.95
CA GLU A 172 12.06 -13.24 1.79
C GLU A 172 11.84 -13.13 3.30
N ALA A 173 10.59 -13.13 3.83
CA ALA A 173 10.55 -12.91 5.26
C ALA A 173 9.26 -13.16 6.02
N TYR A 174 9.05 -14.32 6.50
CA TYR A 174 8.30 -14.52 7.74
C TYR A 174 8.77 -13.57 8.87
N GLY A 175 10.08 -13.20 8.88
CA GLY A 175 10.64 -12.22 9.82
C GLY A 175 10.01 -10.81 9.75
N LYS A 176 9.67 -10.30 8.57
CA LYS A 176 8.97 -9.01 8.40
C LYS A 176 7.56 -9.06 8.99
N ALA A 177 6.81 -10.12 8.68
CA ALA A 177 5.48 -10.35 9.21
C ALA A 177 5.48 -10.45 10.75
N MET A 178 6.52 -11.05 11.35
CA MET A 178 6.64 -11.11 12.82
C MET A 178 6.79 -9.73 13.46
N VAL A 179 7.54 -8.84 12.85
CA VAL A 179 7.81 -7.48 13.37
C VAL A 179 6.60 -6.58 13.20
N ALA A 180 5.88 -6.66 12.07
CA ALA A 180 4.74 -5.81 11.78
C ALA A 180 3.61 -5.95 12.81
N ASP A 181 2.94 -4.85 13.14
CA ASP A 181 1.77 -4.82 14.01
C ASP A 181 0.48 -5.10 13.21
N VAL A 182 0.42 -4.60 11.97
CA VAL A 182 -0.65 -4.84 11.01
C VAL A 182 -0.05 -5.26 9.66
N VAL A 183 -0.58 -6.32 9.06
CA VAL A 183 -0.26 -6.72 7.69
C VAL A 183 -1.56 -6.80 6.90
N LEU A 184 -1.63 -6.01 5.86
CA LEU A 184 -2.70 -6.05 4.87
C LEU A 184 -2.14 -6.64 3.58
N SER A 185 -2.93 -7.42 2.87
CA SER A 185 -2.54 -7.89 1.55
C SER A 185 -3.56 -7.50 0.50
N ILE A 186 -3.07 -7.19 -0.70
CA ILE A 186 -3.90 -6.90 -1.86
C ILE A 186 -3.66 -7.97 -2.91
N SER A 187 -4.75 -8.56 -3.41
CA SER A 187 -4.74 -9.51 -4.50
C SER A 187 -5.64 -9.07 -5.64
N ARG A 188 -5.18 -9.29 -6.88
CA ARG A 188 -5.91 -9.03 -8.12
C ARG A 188 -5.49 -10.06 -9.16
N LYS A 189 -6.46 -10.75 -9.75
CA LYS A 189 -6.22 -11.59 -10.94
C LYS A 189 -6.02 -10.73 -12.18
N ALA A 190 -5.39 -11.28 -13.21
CA ALA A 190 -5.13 -10.54 -14.46
C ALA A 190 -6.41 -9.96 -15.09
N MET A 191 -7.51 -10.72 -15.06
CA MET A 191 -8.81 -10.29 -15.60
C MET A 191 -9.45 -9.17 -14.78
N GLU A 192 -9.21 -9.13 -13.48
CA GLU A 192 -9.76 -8.11 -12.57
C GLU A 192 -9.08 -6.75 -12.73
N LYS A 193 -7.88 -6.72 -13.32
CA LYS A 193 -7.19 -5.44 -13.60
C LYS A 193 -7.96 -4.55 -14.56
N SER A 194 -8.68 -5.13 -15.52
CA SER A 194 -9.49 -4.37 -16.49
C SER A 194 -10.78 -3.81 -15.89
N THR A 195 -11.32 -4.44 -14.86
CA THR A 195 -12.55 -4.02 -14.17
C THR A 195 -12.30 -3.17 -12.93
N GLY A 196 -11.03 -3.03 -12.51
CA GLY A 196 -10.68 -2.35 -11.27
C GLY A 196 -10.95 -3.18 -10.01
N SER A 197 -11.43 -4.42 -10.12
CA SER A 197 -11.76 -5.26 -8.97
C SER A 197 -10.51 -5.80 -8.30
N GLY A 198 -10.62 -6.11 -7.01
CA GLY A 198 -9.56 -6.73 -6.21
C GLY A 198 -10.05 -7.11 -4.83
N ARG A 199 -9.12 -7.61 -4.00
CA ARG A 199 -9.41 -8.02 -2.62
C ARG A 199 -8.37 -7.44 -1.69
N LEU A 200 -8.84 -6.97 -0.54
CA LEU A 200 -8.02 -6.57 0.60
C LEU A 200 -8.21 -7.59 1.72
N PHE A 201 -7.14 -8.19 2.17
CA PHE A 201 -7.15 -9.17 3.25
C PHE A 201 -6.35 -8.69 4.44
N ILE A 202 -6.91 -8.79 5.64
CA ILE A 202 -6.22 -8.50 6.89
C ILE A 202 -5.47 -9.77 7.29
N ALA A 203 -4.20 -9.89 6.86
CA ALA A 203 -3.37 -11.07 7.13
C ALA A 203 -2.86 -11.11 8.57
N LYS A 204 -2.74 -9.96 9.24
CA LYS A 204 -2.36 -9.84 10.65
C LYS A 204 -2.89 -8.53 11.23
N ASN A 205 -3.40 -8.60 12.45
CA ASN A 205 -3.76 -7.43 13.24
C ASN A 205 -3.51 -7.69 14.72
N ARG A 206 -2.47 -7.08 15.30
CA ARG A 206 -2.13 -7.28 16.72
C ARG A 206 -3.17 -6.73 17.69
N ALA A 207 -3.88 -5.69 17.30
CA ALA A 207 -4.82 -4.97 18.14
C ALA A 207 -6.28 -5.39 17.93
N GLY A 208 -6.57 -6.25 16.93
CA GLY A 208 -7.94 -6.60 16.57
C GLY A 208 -8.05 -7.90 15.79
N ARG A 209 -9.16 -8.07 15.10
CA ARG A 209 -9.43 -9.27 14.27
C ARG A 209 -8.55 -9.27 13.01
N ASP A 210 -8.05 -10.42 12.65
CA ASP A 210 -7.44 -10.73 11.37
C ASP A 210 -8.26 -11.80 10.62
N GLY A 211 -7.79 -12.23 9.45
CA GLY A 211 -8.50 -13.19 8.61
C GLY A 211 -9.72 -12.61 7.89
N LEU A 212 -9.93 -11.28 7.91
CA LEU A 212 -11.04 -10.62 7.24
C LEU A 212 -10.69 -10.29 5.80
N LEU A 213 -11.62 -10.55 4.87
CA LEU A 213 -11.48 -10.29 3.45
C LEU A 213 -12.53 -9.26 3.01
N PHE A 214 -12.08 -8.26 2.27
CA PHE A 214 -12.93 -7.18 1.75
C PHE A 214 -12.79 -7.09 0.23
N PRO A 215 -13.89 -7.07 -0.52
CA PRO A 215 -13.84 -6.68 -1.92
C PRO A 215 -13.47 -5.20 -2.02
N ILE A 216 -12.59 -4.88 -2.98
CA ILE A 216 -12.14 -3.51 -3.22
C ILE A 216 -12.26 -3.14 -4.70
N HIS A 217 -12.48 -1.86 -4.96
CA HIS A 217 -12.29 -1.26 -6.27
C HIS A 217 -11.00 -0.45 -6.29
N ILE A 218 -10.19 -0.64 -7.32
CA ILE A 218 -8.89 0.04 -7.49
C ILE A 218 -8.91 0.80 -8.81
N ASP A 219 -8.90 2.11 -8.73
CA ASP A 219 -8.65 2.99 -9.87
C ASP A 219 -7.21 3.52 -9.80
N THR A 220 -6.34 2.95 -10.63
CA THR A 220 -4.94 3.36 -10.69
C THR A 220 -4.73 4.69 -11.42
N SER A 221 -5.70 5.15 -12.22
CA SER A 221 -5.61 6.45 -12.90
C SER A 221 -5.74 7.62 -11.92
N MET A 222 -6.58 7.44 -10.90
CA MET A 222 -6.79 8.41 -9.83
C MET A 222 -6.10 8.02 -8.50
N SER A 223 -5.40 6.88 -8.45
CA SER A 223 -4.81 6.34 -7.21
C SER A 223 -5.85 6.16 -6.08
N ILE A 224 -7.07 5.79 -6.43
CA ILE A 224 -8.17 5.57 -5.51
C ILE A 224 -8.35 4.08 -5.26
N ILE A 225 -8.52 3.72 -3.98
CA ILE A 225 -8.86 2.37 -3.54
C ILE A 225 -10.04 2.48 -2.58
N GLU A 226 -11.15 1.87 -2.97
CA GLU A 226 -12.39 1.88 -2.20
C GLU A 226 -12.69 0.48 -1.69
N ILE A 227 -13.04 0.38 -0.40
CA ILE A 227 -13.58 -0.87 0.17
C ILE A 227 -15.06 -0.88 -0.13
N LEU A 228 -15.53 -1.96 -0.77
CA LEU A 228 -16.93 -2.11 -1.09
C LEU A 228 -17.66 -2.67 0.14
N ASP A 229 -18.84 -2.11 0.44
CA ASP A 229 -19.62 -2.37 1.68
C ASP A 229 -20.27 -3.77 1.74
N GLU A 230 -19.97 -4.67 0.83
CA GLU A 230 -20.45 -6.04 0.91
C GLU A 230 -19.65 -6.81 1.96
N ALA A 231 -20.41 -7.43 2.87
CA ALA A 231 -19.98 -8.14 4.07
C ALA A 231 -18.59 -8.75 3.99
N SER A 232 -17.78 -8.53 5.04
CA SER A 232 -16.51 -9.21 5.22
C SER A 232 -16.70 -10.71 5.06
N LEU A 233 -16.31 -11.23 3.90
CA LEU A 233 -16.34 -12.66 3.61
C LEU A 233 -15.24 -13.35 4.42
N THR A 234 -15.55 -14.48 5.03
CA THR A 234 -14.49 -15.36 5.51
C THR A 234 -13.75 -15.97 4.31
N LEU A 235 -12.50 -16.39 4.51
CA LEU A 235 -11.68 -17.01 3.45
C LEU A 235 -12.42 -18.18 2.75
N ASN A 236 -13.19 -18.97 3.52
CA ASN A 236 -13.96 -20.09 3.01
C ASN A 236 -15.14 -19.65 2.12
N GLU A 237 -15.86 -18.61 2.53
CA GLU A 237 -16.98 -18.06 1.75
C GLU A 237 -16.53 -17.42 0.44
N ALA A 238 -15.36 -16.76 0.43
CA ALA A 238 -14.79 -16.19 -0.79
C ALA A 238 -14.35 -17.28 -1.77
N THR A 239 -13.77 -18.37 -1.30
CA THR A 239 -13.35 -19.51 -2.13
C THR A 239 -14.57 -20.22 -2.75
N GLU A 240 -15.64 -20.44 -1.97
CA GLU A 240 -16.88 -21.03 -2.46
C GLU A 240 -17.59 -20.15 -3.49
N GLN A 241 -17.60 -18.83 -3.31
CA GLN A 241 -18.20 -17.91 -4.27
C GLN A 241 -17.42 -17.88 -5.60
N ASP A 242 -16.08 -17.88 -5.55
CA ASP A 242 -15.24 -17.93 -6.75
C ASP A 242 -15.38 -19.26 -7.50
N GLU A 243 -15.49 -20.40 -6.80
CA GLU A 243 -15.75 -21.69 -7.43
C GLU A 243 -17.14 -21.74 -8.11
N ASN A 244 -18.15 -21.17 -7.47
CA ASN A 244 -19.49 -21.14 -8.04
C ASN A 244 -19.56 -20.20 -9.25
N ALA A 245 -18.96 -19.01 -9.19
CA ALA A 245 -18.84 -18.09 -10.31
C ALA A 245 -18.10 -18.70 -11.51
N MET A 246 -17.03 -19.47 -11.24
CA MET A 246 -16.28 -20.18 -12.27
C MET A 246 -17.11 -21.31 -12.91
N LYS A 247 -17.86 -22.08 -12.11
CA LYS A 247 -18.78 -23.13 -12.60
C LYS A 247 -19.87 -22.54 -13.48
N ASP A 248 -20.42 -21.38 -13.13
CA ASP A 248 -21.45 -20.71 -13.92
C ASP A 248 -20.90 -20.12 -15.25
N LEU A 249 -19.69 -19.58 -15.23
CA LEU A 249 -18.97 -19.14 -16.45
C LEU A 249 -18.68 -20.32 -17.39
N LEU A 250 -18.25 -21.45 -16.86
CA LEU A 250 -18.00 -22.66 -17.63
C LEU A 250 -19.32 -23.21 -18.22
N LYS A 251 -20.39 -23.21 -17.44
CA LYS A 251 -21.74 -23.63 -17.96
C LYS A 251 -22.23 -22.70 -19.07
N LYS A 252 -22.06 -21.39 -18.94
CA LYS A 252 -22.41 -20.42 -19.99
C LYS A 252 -21.63 -20.69 -21.27
N LYS A 253 -20.30 -20.83 -21.18
CA LYS A 253 -19.45 -21.16 -22.33
C LYS A 253 -19.81 -22.50 -22.97
N TRP A 254 -20.06 -23.53 -22.16
CA TRP A 254 -20.53 -24.85 -22.65
C TRP A 254 -21.81 -24.75 -23.43
N ASN A 255 -22.79 -23.99 -22.92
CA ASN A 255 -24.09 -23.79 -23.59
C ASN A 255 -23.98 -22.94 -24.86
N GLU A 256 -22.99 -22.07 -24.98
CA GLU A 256 -22.69 -21.29 -26.19
C GLU A 256 -22.06 -22.16 -27.27
N VAL A 257 -21.16 -23.06 -26.92
CA VAL A 257 -20.47 -23.97 -27.86
C VAL A 257 -21.39 -25.06 -28.38
N ASN A 258 -22.38 -25.52 -27.60
CA ASN A 258 -23.32 -26.59 -28.00
C ASN A 258 -24.62 -26.07 -28.64
N LYS A 259 -24.70 -24.79 -29.01
CA LYS A 259 -25.81 -24.19 -29.77
C LYS A 259 -25.62 -24.20 -31.29
N PHE A 260 -24.60 -24.93 -31.80
CA PHE A 260 -24.36 -25.16 -33.22
C PHE A 260 -24.50 -26.61 -33.58
#